data_46857cf2fbcf99534ad1c041dd605223
#
_entry.id   46857cf2fbcf99534ad1c041dd605223
#
_cell.length_a   1.000
_cell.length_b   1.000
_cell.length_c   1.000
_cell.angle_alpha   90.00
_cell.angle_beta   90.00
_cell.angle_gamma   90.00
#
_symmetry.space_group_name_H-M   'P 1'
#
loop_
_entity.id
_entity.type
_entity.pdbx_description
1 polymer ?
#
loop_
_entity_poly.entity_id
_entity_poly.type
_entity_poly.pdbx_seq_one_letter_code
_entity_poly.pdbx_strand_id
1 'polypeptide(L)'
;LVDTPLRPAHTAPTAVPALVALVGATVQGCPADISDRTMVTGITVRGQEALPGDLFVALPSLIPGRVHGADFAGIACSSGAIAVLTDPAGSRRPALAAAIASRPGIPVLVHPDPRSVLGSLSARTYGNPSTRLAVLGITGTAGKTTTAYLLEAGLRAAGAHTGLLGTVAARIGEALVPSTFTTPEAPQLQALLALMVERGITHVPIEVSSHALALGRVSGTAFAVGAFTNLSQDHLDFHTDLEDYFAAKAMLFDGRASAEVVCIDDVWGQRLVTGNTTTVSLTGDATW
;
A
#
# COMPACT_ATOMS: atom_id res chain seq x y z
N LEU A 1 15.97 -16.70 -10.74
CA LEU A 1 14.76 -17.13 -10.02
C LEU A 1 14.02 -15.87 -9.66
N VAL A 2 12.85 -15.64 -10.27
CA VAL A 2 11.93 -14.57 -9.85
C VAL A 2 11.36 -15.05 -8.52
N ASP A 3 11.67 -14.34 -7.42
CA ASP A 3 11.10 -14.68 -6.13
C ASP A 3 9.58 -14.56 -6.23
N THR A 4 8.88 -15.66 -5.94
CA THR A 4 7.41 -15.66 -5.92
C THR A 4 6.92 -14.61 -4.91
N PRO A 5 6.01 -13.70 -5.29
CA PRO A 5 5.50 -12.69 -4.38
C PRO A 5 4.93 -13.33 -3.11
N LEU A 6 5.28 -12.77 -1.95
CA LEU A 6 4.73 -13.22 -0.67
C LEU A 6 3.25 -12.84 -0.58
N ARG A 7 2.40 -13.85 -0.56
CA ARG A 7 0.94 -13.70 -0.51
C ARG A 7 0.33 -14.68 0.50
N PRO A 8 -0.87 -14.39 1.03
CA PRO A 8 -1.61 -15.37 1.81
C PRO A 8 -1.93 -16.59 0.95
N ALA A 9 -1.97 -17.77 1.57
CA ALA A 9 -2.34 -19.02 0.90
C ALA A 9 -3.83 -19.01 0.49
N HIS A 10 -4.66 -18.28 1.23
CA HIS A 10 -6.10 -18.20 1.01
C HIS A 10 -6.55 -16.74 0.91
N THR A 11 -6.97 -16.36 -0.30
CA THR A 11 -7.63 -15.07 -0.55
C THR A 11 -9.07 -15.33 -0.98
N ALA A 12 -10.04 -14.75 -0.28
CA ALA A 12 -11.43 -14.83 -0.68
C ALA A 12 -11.60 -14.10 -2.03
N PRO A 13 -12.15 -14.78 -3.06
CA PRO A 13 -12.30 -14.17 -4.37
C PRO A 13 -13.23 -12.94 -4.32
N THR A 14 -12.85 -11.87 -5.02
CA THR A 14 -13.65 -10.64 -5.13
C THR A 14 -14.10 -10.47 -6.58
N ALA A 15 -15.42 -10.34 -6.80
CA ALA A 15 -15.96 -10.16 -8.13
C ALA A 15 -15.55 -8.82 -8.74
N VAL A 16 -15.24 -8.79 -10.04
CA VAL A 16 -14.88 -7.58 -10.77
C VAL A 16 -15.93 -6.47 -10.61
N PRO A 17 -17.25 -6.72 -10.69
CA PRO A 17 -18.24 -5.66 -10.45
C PRO A 17 -18.14 -5.00 -9.08
N ALA A 18 -17.77 -5.74 -8.04
CA ALA A 18 -17.56 -5.17 -6.70
C ALA A 18 -16.35 -4.24 -6.65
N LEU A 19 -15.27 -4.56 -7.38
CA LEU A 19 -14.11 -3.69 -7.52
C LEU A 19 -14.43 -2.45 -8.36
N VAL A 20 -15.19 -2.62 -9.45
CA VAL A 20 -15.66 -1.52 -10.29
C VAL A 20 -16.52 -0.54 -9.50
N ALA A 21 -17.50 -1.05 -8.75
CA ALA A 21 -18.37 -0.21 -7.91
C ALA A 21 -17.63 0.52 -6.81
N LEU A 22 -16.60 -0.14 -6.22
CA LEU A 22 -15.79 0.47 -5.16
C LEU A 22 -15.06 1.74 -5.61
N VAL A 23 -14.61 1.77 -6.87
CA VAL A 23 -13.73 2.85 -7.36
C VAL A 23 -14.35 3.70 -8.48
N GLY A 24 -15.54 3.36 -8.94
CA GLY A 24 -16.20 4.09 -10.04
C GLY A 24 -15.51 3.90 -11.39
N ALA A 25 -14.82 2.78 -11.61
CA ALA A 25 -14.23 2.45 -12.91
C ALA A 25 -15.29 2.08 -13.94
N THR A 26 -14.97 2.21 -15.24
CA THR A 26 -15.77 1.65 -16.34
C THR A 26 -15.16 0.36 -16.85
N VAL A 27 -15.96 -0.57 -17.37
CA VAL A 27 -15.48 -1.84 -17.92
C VAL A 27 -15.53 -1.79 -19.45
N GLN A 28 -14.47 -2.26 -20.09
CA GLN A 28 -14.32 -2.39 -21.53
C GLN A 28 -13.77 -3.78 -21.88
N GLY A 29 -13.86 -4.17 -23.14
CA GLY A 29 -13.14 -5.32 -23.70
C GLY A 29 -13.77 -6.69 -23.44
N CYS A 30 -14.88 -6.79 -22.67
CA CYS A 30 -15.57 -8.05 -22.48
C CYS A 30 -17.10 -7.88 -22.34
N PRO A 31 -17.91 -8.91 -22.65
CA PRO A 31 -19.33 -8.96 -22.30
C PRO A 31 -19.57 -8.85 -20.79
N ALA A 32 -20.71 -8.28 -20.39
CA ALA A 32 -21.03 -8.06 -18.98
C ALA A 32 -21.09 -9.37 -18.17
N ASP A 33 -21.64 -10.44 -18.75
CA ASP A 33 -21.73 -11.75 -18.10
C ASP A 33 -20.36 -12.38 -17.79
N ILE A 34 -19.33 -12.10 -18.61
CA ILE A 34 -17.95 -12.53 -18.34
C ILE A 34 -17.37 -11.69 -17.21
N SER A 35 -17.55 -10.36 -17.27
CA SER A 35 -17.11 -9.47 -16.19
C SER A 35 -17.70 -9.88 -14.85
N ASP A 36 -19.00 -10.20 -14.82
CA ASP A 36 -19.72 -10.56 -13.60
C ASP A 36 -19.26 -11.89 -12.97
N ARG A 37 -18.68 -12.79 -13.77
CA ARG A 37 -18.13 -14.08 -13.30
C ARG A 37 -16.65 -14.04 -13.00
N THR A 38 -15.95 -12.96 -13.36
CA THR A 38 -14.51 -12.85 -13.14
C THR A 38 -14.23 -12.55 -11.67
N MET A 39 -13.49 -13.45 -11.03
CA MET A 39 -13.22 -13.44 -9.59
C MET A 39 -11.73 -13.19 -9.33
N VAL A 40 -11.39 -12.01 -8.84
CA VAL A 40 -10.02 -11.59 -8.52
C VAL A 40 -9.59 -12.16 -7.17
N THR A 41 -8.41 -12.77 -7.12
CA THR A 41 -7.80 -13.34 -5.90
C THR A 41 -6.48 -12.69 -5.52
N GLY A 42 -5.96 -11.78 -6.34
CA GLY A 42 -4.76 -11.01 -6.08
C GLY A 42 -4.68 -9.77 -6.95
N ILE A 43 -3.70 -8.93 -6.68
CA ILE A 43 -3.49 -7.67 -7.39
C ILE A 43 -1.99 -7.36 -7.49
N THR A 44 -1.54 -6.87 -8.63
CA THR A 44 -0.15 -6.48 -8.86
C THR A 44 -0.04 -5.28 -9.79
N VAL A 45 1.04 -4.50 -9.63
CA VAL A 45 1.44 -3.42 -10.56
C VAL A 45 2.59 -3.85 -11.48
N ARG A 46 3.12 -5.06 -11.30
CA ARG A 46 4.25 -5.58 -12.09
C ARG A 46 3.81 -6.78 -12.90
N GLY A 47 3.80 -6.64 -14.22
CA GLY A 47 3.34 -7.70 -15.12
C GLY A 47 4.10 -9.02 -14.96
N GLN A 48 5.41 -8.95 -14.66
CA GLN A 48 6.26 -10.12 -14.45
C GLN A 48 5.98 -10.87 -13.14
N GLU A 49 5.36 -10.19 -12.16
CA GLU A 49 4.98 -10.74 -10.85
C GLU A 49 3.51 -11.19 -10.81
N ALA A 50 2.80 -11.09 -11.94
CA ALA A 50 1.40 -11.51 -12.00
C ALA A 50 1.26 -13.02 -11.78
N LEU A 51 0.26 -13.40 -11.02
CA LEU A 51 -0.11 -14.78 -10.73
C LEU A 51 -1.53 -15.06 -11.25
N PRO A 52 -1.90 -16.35 -11.42
CA PRO A 52 -3.27 -16.71 -11.78
C PRO A 52 -4.30 -16.11 -10.82
N GLY A 53 -5.30 -15.45 -11.39
CA GLY A 53 -6.35 -14.77 -10.64
C GLY A 53 -6.08 -13.31 -10.30
N ASP A 54 -4.98 -12.73 -10.76
CA ASP A 54 -4.64 -11.33 -10.47
C ASP A 54 -5.42 -10.30 -11.30
N LEU A 55 -5.73 -9.18 -10.64
CA LEU A 55 -5.93 -7.90 -11.30
C LEU A 55 -4.56 -7.25 -11.54
N PHE A 56 -4.19 -7.08 -12.80
CA PHE A 56 -3.00 -6.29 -13.17
C PHE A 56 -3.36 -4.82 -13.25
N VAL A 57 -2.70 -3.97 -12.43
CA VAL A 57 -2.90 -2.52 -12.46
C VAL A 57 -1.77 -1.87 -13.27
N ALA A 58 -2.11 -1.49 -14.48
CA ALA A 58 -1.23 -0.92 -15.49
C ALA A 58 -1.15 0.61 -15.31
N LEU A 59 -0.30 1.07 -14.40
CA LEU A 59 -0.14 2.48 -14.05
C LEU A 59 0.61 3.28 -15.13
N PRO A 60 0.26 4.56 -15.32
CA PRO A 60 1.12 5.47 -16.05
C PRO A 60 2.46 5.65 -15.32
N SER A 61 3.53 5.90 -16.07
CA SER A 61 4.83 6.20 -15.47
C SER A 61 4.80 7.58 -14.80
N LEU A 62 5.39 7.67 -13.61
CA LEU A 62 5.64 8.94 -12.92
C LEU A 62 6.76 9.77 -13.59
N ILE A 63 7.57 9.13 -14.42
CA ILE A 63 8.67 9.78 -15.15
C ILE A 63 8.21 10.01 -16.58
N PRO A 64 8.17 11.27 -17.06
CA PRO A 64 7.81 11.59 -18.44
C PRO A 64 8.64 10.81 -19.46
N GLY A 65 8.01 10.35 -20.54
CA GLY A 65 8.68 9.61 -21.62
C GLY A 65 9.03 8.16 -21.33
N ARG A 66 8.76 7.65 -20.13
CA ARG A 66 8.91 6.22 -19.82
C ARG A 66 7.72 5.40 -20.30
N VAL A 67 7.95 4.09 -20.40
CA VAL A 67 6.97 3.09 -20.86
C VAL A 67 5.76 3.07 -19.90
N HIS A 68 4.55 3.01 -20.45
CA HIS A 68 3.33 2.89 -19.69
C HIS A 68 3.13 1.46 -19.18
N GLY A 69 2.54 1.28 -17.99
CA GLY A 69 2.25 -0.06 -17.44
C GLY A 69 1.43 -0.94 -18.38
N ALA A 70 0.52 -0.38 -19.18
CA ALA A 70 -0.28 -1.11 -20.15
C ALA A 70 0.56 -1.80 -21.25
N ASP A 71 1.78 -1.36 -21.50
CA ASP A 71 2.68 -2.03 -22.43
C ASP A 71 3.18 -3.39 -21.93
N PHE A 72 3.00 -3.68 -20.64
CA PHE A 72 3.30 -4.98 -20.00
C PHE A 72 2.06 -5.88 -19.87
N ALA A 73 0.90 -5.50 -20.41
CA ALA A 73 -0.34 -6.27 -20.29
C ALA A 73 -0.20 -7.69 -20.88
N GLY A 74 0.53 -7.84 -22.00
CA GLY A 74 0.80 -9.14 -22.60
C GLY A 74 1.51 -10.10 -21.64
N ILE A 75 2.54 -9.62 -20.94
CA ILE A 75 3.28 -10.39 -19.93
C ILE A 75 2.36 -10.73 -18.75
N ALA A 76 1.64 -9.74 -18.21
CA ALA A 76 0.74 -9.96 -17.09
C ALA A 76 -0.35 -10.99 -17.40
N CYS A 77 -1.00 -10.88 -18.57
CA CYS A 77 -2.01 -11.84 -19.00
C CYS A 77 -1.44 -13.25 -19.21
N SER A 78 -0.23 -13.35 -19.80
CA SER A 78 0.45 -14.64 -19.99
C SER A 78 0.83 -15.29 -18.66
N SER A 79 1.16 -14.49 -17.64
CA SER A 79 1.48 -14.95 -16.29
C SER A 79 0.23 -15.30 -15.45
N GLY A 80 -0.98 -14.99 -15.94
CA GLY A 80 -2.22 -15.41 -15.29
C GLY A 80 -3.14 -14.29 -14.83
N ALA A 81 -2.84 -13.02 -15.13
CA ALA A 81 -3.77 -11.93 -14.84
C ALA A 81 -5.08 -12.15 -15.60
N ILE A 82 -6.20 -11.97 -14.91
CA ILE A 82 -7.56 -12.22 -15.40
C ILE A 82 -8.37 -10.95 -15.61
N ALA A 83 -7.86 -9.82 -15.19
CA ALA A 83 -8.41 -8.48 -15.40
C ALA A 83 -7.26 -7.46 -15.45
N VAL A 84 -7.49 -6.33 -16.12
CA VAL A 84 -6.53 -5.23 -16.20
C VAL A 84 -7.23 -3.95 -15.76
N LEU A 85 -6.60 -3.16 -14.89
CA LEU A 85 -7.02 -1.79 -14.60
C LEU A 85 -5.99 -0.83 -15.20
N THR A 86 -6.46 0.22 -15.87
CA THR A 86 -5.57 1.25 -16.42
C THR A 86 -6.29 2.60 -16.52
N ASP A 87 -5.56 3.63 -16.94
CA ASP A 87 -6.12 4.94 -17.26
C ASP A 87 -6.63 5.01 -18.73
N PRO A 88 -7.31 6.10 -19.14
CA PRO A 88 -7.80 6.26 -20.51
C PRO A 88 -6.70 6.26 -21.58
N ALA A 89 -5.46 6.64 -21.22
CA ALA A 89 -4.33 6.57 -22.17
C ALA A 89 -3.83 5.13 -22.31
N GLY A 90 -3.73 4.40 -21.20
CA GLY A 90 -3.36 2.99 -21.18
C GLY A 90 -4.36 2.10 -21.91
N SER A 91 -5.68 2.39 -21.83
CA SER A 91 -6.72 1.61 -22.50
C SER A 91 -6.63 1.65 -24.03
N ARG A 92 -5.93 2.66 -24.60
CA ARG A 92 -5.71 2.82 -26.04
C ARG A 92 -4.35 2.29 -26.53
N ARG A 93 -3.57 1.68 -25.63
CA ARG A 93 -2.23 1.17 -25.99
C ARG A 93 -2.32 -0.07 -26.89
N PRO A 94 -1.57 -0.12 -28.00
CA PRO A 94 -1.57 -1.28 -28.89
C PRO A 94 -1.21 -2.59 -28.18
N ALA A 95 -0.30 -2.54 -27.22
CA ALA A 95 0.13 -3.72 -26.45
C ALA A 95 -1.03 -4.30 -25.61
N LEU A 96 -1.86 -3.45 -24.98
CA LEU A 96 -3.07 -3.91 -24.27
C LEU A 96 -4.10 -4.50 -25.24
N ALA A 97 -4.33 -3.84 -26.38
CA ALA A 97 -5.24 -4.37 -27.41
C ALA A 97 -4.78 -5.75 -27.93
N ALA A 98 -3.49 -5.93 -28.16
CA ALA A 98 -2.92 -7.22 -28.54
C ALA A 98 -3.07 -8.29 -27.44
N ALA A 99 -2.88 -7.93 -26.18
CA ALA A 99 -3.07 -8.83 -25.05
C ALA A 99 -4.52 -9.32 -24.94
N ILE A 100 -5.51 -8.42 -25.12
CA ILE A 100 -6.94 -8.76 -25.10
C ILE A 100 -7.30 -9.63 -26.31
N ALA A 101 -6.77 -9.33 -27.50
CA ALA A 101 -7.02 -10.13 -28.68
C ALA A 101 -6.49 -11.57 -28.55
N SER A 102 -5.37 -11.76 -27.86
CA SER A 102 -4.80 -13.09 -27.60
C SER A 102 -5.52 -13.87 -26.50
N ARG A 103 -6.26 -13.19 -25.62
CA ARG A 103 -7.09 -13.77 -24.55
C ARG A 103 -8.46 -13.06 -24.47
N PRO A 104 -9.38 -13.37 -25.39
CA PRO A 104 -10.70 -12.75 -25.40
C PRO A 104 -11.45 -12.93 -24.07
N GLY A 105 -12.16 -11.90 -23.63
CA GLY A 105 -12.96 -11.95 -22.42
C GLY A 105 -12.27 -11.42 -21.15
N ILE A 106 -11.01 -10.94 -21.23
CA ILE A 106 -10.38 -10.26 -20.10
C ILE A 106 -11.03 -8.87 -19.92
N PRO A 107 -11.65 -8.57 -18.75
CA PRO A 107 -12.19 -7.24 -18.48
C PRO A 107 -11.07 -6.21 -18.33
N VAL A 108 -11.23 -5.07 -19.00
CA VAL A 108 -10.38 -3.90 -18.84
C VAL A 108 -11.17 -2.84 -18.06
N LEU A 109 -10.71 -2.58 -16.85
CA LEU A 109 -11.22 -1.51 -15.99
C LEU A 109 -10.50 -0.22 -16.36
N VAL A 110 -11.24 0.86 -16.57
CA VAL A 110 -10.67 2.17 -16.89
C VAL A 110 -11.07 3.15 -15.81
N HIS A 111 -10.07 3.76 -15.17
CA HIS A 111 -10.23 4.80 -14.16
C HIS A 111 -9.32 6.00 -14.49
N PRO A 112 -9.77 7.26 -14.32
CA PRO A 112 -8.96 8.44 -14.66
C PRO A 112 -7.61 8.48 -13.94
N ASP A 113 -7.58 8.04 -12.70
CA ASP A 113 -6.36 7.92 -11.90
C ASP A 113 -6.31 6.56 -11.19
N PRO A 114 -5.76 5.52 -11.83
CA PRO A 114 -5.69 4.18 -11.24
C PRO A 114 -4.75 4.10 -10.02
N ARG A 115 -3.82 5.07 -9.86
CA ARG A 115 -2.94 5.12 -8.67
C ARG A 115 -3.71 5.53 -7.42
N SER A 116 -4.60 6.49 -7.52
CA SER A 116 -5.39 6.97 -6.37
C SER A 116 -6.30 5.88 -5.77
N VAL A 117 -6.73 4.93 -6.57
CA VAL A 117 -7.64 3.84 -6.18
C VAL A 117 -6.91 2.52 -5.87
N LEU A 118 -5.60 2.45 -6.12
CA LEU A 118 -4.81 1.22 -5.96
C LEU A 118 -4.86 0.67 -4.52
N GLY A 119 -4.77 1.57 -3.53
CA GLY A 119 -4.78 1.18 -2.12
C GLY A 119 -6.10 0.53 -1.69
N SER A 120 -7.24 1.14 -2.02
CA SER A 120 -8.56 0.61 -1.69
C SER A 120 -8.87 -0.71 -2.43
N LEU A 121 -8.45 -0.82 -3.70
CA LEU A 121 -8.56 -2.07 -4.45
C LEU A 121 -7.71 -3.18 -3.83
N SER A 122 -6.48 -2.86 -3.44
CA SER A 122 -5.58 -3.82 -2.80
C SER A 122 -6.13 -4.29 -1.45
N ALA A 123 -6.58 -3.36 -0.62
CA ALA A 123 -7.19 -3.69 0.67
C ALA A 123 -8.43 -4.58 0.48
N ARG A 124 -9.32 -4.22 -0.44
CA ARG A 124 -10.54 -4.99 -0.74
C ARG A 124 -10.21 -6.39 -1.26
N THR A 125 -9.25 -6.52 -2.17
CA THR A 125 -8.83 -7.80 -2.75
C THR A 125 -8.32 -8.75 -1.66
N TYR A 126 -7.59 -8.24 -0.67
CA TYR A 126 -7.06 -9.05 0.43
C TYR A 126 -7.93 -9.03 1.71
N GLY A 127 -9.20 -8.61 1.61
CA GLY A 127 -10.18 -8.68 2.71
C GLY A 127 -9.94 -7.68 3.82
N ASN A 128 -9.39 -6.50 3.51
CA ASN A 128 -9.11 -5.39 4.44
C ASN A 128 -8.29 -5.82 5.67
N PRO A 129 -7.10 -6.42 5.49
CA PRO A 129 -6.37 -7.09 6.56
C PRO A 129 -6.00 -6.16 7.72
N SER A 130 -5.77 -4.86 7.47
CA SER A 130 -5.43 -3.88 8.49
C SER A 130 -6.54 -3.66 9.53
N THR A 131 -7.80 -4.02 9.24
CA THR A 131 -8.90 -3.96 10.22
C THR A 131 -8.86 -5.10 11.24
N ARG A 132 -8.02 -6.09 11.01
CA ARG A 132 -7.82 -7.28 11.86
C ARG A 132 -6.46 -7.27 12.57
N LEU A 133 -5.67 -6.23 12.37
CA LEU A 133 -4.33 -6.02 12.93
C LEU A 133 -4.28 -4.68 13.64
N ALA A 134 -3.53 -4.59 14.71
CA ALA A 134 -3.09 -3.29 15.23
C ALA A 134 -1.88 -2.82 14.42
N VAL A 135 -2.13 -2.05 13.35
CA VAL A 135 -1.06 -1.48 12.52
C VAL A 135 -0.61 -0.16 13.15
N LEU A 136 0.69 -0.06 13.46
CA LEU A 136 1.30 1.10 14.12
C LEU A 136 2.20 1.79 13.11
N GLY A 137 1.74 2.88 12.52
CA GLY A 137 2.47 3.63 11.50
C GLY A 137 3.40 4.66 12.13
N ILE A 138 4.69 4.63 11.78
CA ILE A 138 5.69 5.57 12.28
C ILE A 138 6.22 6.39 11.11
N THR A 139 6.06 7.72 11.16
CA THR A 139 6.63 8.66 10.21
C THR A 139 7.54 9.68 10.90
N GLY A 140 8.32 10.39 10.11
CA GLY A 140 9.29 11.40 10.54
C GLY A 140 10.52 11.37 9.64
N THR A 141 11.48 12.26 9.87
CA THR A 141 12.76 12.23 9.14
C THR A 141 13.66 11.16 9.73
N ALA A 142 13.96 11.21 11.00
CA ALA A 142 14.81 10.26 11.73
C ALA A 142 14.02 9.49 12.78
N GLY A 143 14.56 8.35 13.23
CA GLY A 143 13.99 7.58 14.35
C GLY A 143 12.93 6.55 13.99
N LYS A 144 12.37 6.53 12.76
CA LYS A 144 11.34 5.57 12.34
C LYS A 144 11.74 4.11 12.61
N THR A 145 12.91 3.71 12.13
CA THR A 145 13.43 2.34 12.28
C THR A 145 13.61 1.98 13.74
N THR A 146 14.29 2.83 14.51
CA THR A 146 14.52 2.60 15.94
C THR A 146 13.20 2.45 16.69
N THR A 147 12.25 3.36 16.47
CA THR A 147 10.92 3.32 17.10
C THR A 147 10.16 2.06 16.73
N ALA A 148 10.16 1.68 15.45
CA ALA A 148 9.47 0.46 14.98
C ALA A 148 10.04 -0.81 15.64
N TYR A 149 11.38 -0.91 15.75
CA TYR A 149 12.04 -2.05 16.40
C TYR A 149 11.82 -2.08 17.92
N LEU A 150 11.84 -0.94 18.59
CA LEU A 150 11.57 -0.86 20.03
C LEU A 150 10.13 -1.21 20.35
N LEU A 151 9.16 -0.73 19.54
CA LEU A 151 7.75 -1.09 19.66
C LEU A 151 7.54 -2.60 19.45
N GLU A 152 8.14 -3.16 18.39
CA GLU A 152 8.04 -4.60 18.11
C GLU A 152 8.60 -5.42 19.27
N ALA A 153 9.78 -5.07 19.78
CA ALA A 153 10.39 -5.77 20.90
C ALA A 153 9.57 -5.67 22.18
N GLY A 154 9.04 -4.48 22.50
CA GLY A 154 8.18 -4.27 23.67
C GLY A 154 6.86 -5.03 23.58
N LEU A 155 6.19 -5.00 22.42
CA LEU A 155 4.95 -5.73 22.19
C LEU A 155 5.16 -7.24 22.29
N ARG A 156 6.25 -7.76 21.72
CA ARG A 156 6.62 -9.18 21.84
C ARG A 156 6.91 -9.58 23.28
N ALA A 157 7.64 -8.73 24.02
CA ALA A 157 7.89 -8.97 25.44
C ALA A 157 6.60 -8.96 26.29
N ALA A 158 5.58 -8.20 25.85
CA ALA A 158 4.24 -8.21 26.44
C ALA A 158 3.37 -9.40 25.98
N GLY A 159 3.91 -10.33 25.19
CA GLY A 159 3.21 -11.54 24.73
C GLY A 159 2.41 -11.37 23.42
N ALA A 160 2.53 -10.25 22.72
CA ALA A 160 1.87 -10.08 21.43
C ALA A 160 2.59 -10.84 20.30
N HIS A 161 1.81 -11.35 19.35
CA HIS A 161 2.35 -11.88 18.11
C HIS A 161 2.61 -10.72 17.15
N THR A 162 3.87 -10.48 16.81
CA THR A 162 4.29 -9.28 16.10
C THR A 162 4.75 -9.56 14.67
N GLY A 163 4.48 -8.60 13.79
CA GLY A 163 5.16 -8.40 12.52
C GLY A 163 5.93 -7.10 12.55
N LEU A 164 6.78 -6.85 11.56
CA LEU A 164 7.52 -5.60 11.38
C LEU A 164 7.69 -5.33 9.89
N LEU A 165 7.43 -4.10 9.47
CA LEU A 165 7.73 -3.65 8.10
C LEU A 165 8.60 -2.38 8.16
N GLY A 166 9.81 -2.46 7.67
CA GLY A 166 10.76 -1.35 7.74
C GLY A 166 11.93 -1.46 6.78
N THR A 167 12.80 -0.45 6.83
CA THR A 167 13.94 -0.28 5.93
C THR A 167 14.97 -1.40 6.06
N VAL A 168 15.26 -1.82 7.28
CA VAL A 168 16.34 -2.80 7.56
C VAL A 168 15.84 -4.22 7.35
N ALA A 169 14.61 -4.50 7.78
CA ALA A 169 14.01 -5.82 7.62
C ALA A 169 12.48 -5.73 7.59
N ALA A 170 11.86 -6.71 6.93
CA ALA A 170 10.48 -7.08 7.16
C ALA A 170 10.46 -8.43 7.88
N ARG A 171 9.57 -8.61 8.87
CA ARG A 171 9.40 -9.83 9.64
C ARG A 171 7.94 -10.21 9.79
N ILE A 172 7.68 -11.50 9.81
CA ILE A 172 6.39 -12.07 10.15
C ILE A 172 6.64 -13.10 11.26
N GLY A 173 6.37 -12.73 12.51
CA GLY A 173 6.87 -13.46 13.66
C GLY A 173 8.40 -13.50 13.65
N GLU A 174 8.99 -14.68 13.72
CA GLU A 174 10.45 -14.89 13.70
C GLU A 174 11.05 -14.90 12.27
N ALA A 175 10.21 -15.05 11.23
CA ALA A 175 10.67 -15.20 9.86
C ALA A 175 11.04 -13.86 9.23
N LEU A 176 12.26 -13.74 8.72
CA LEU A 176 12.68 -12.62 7.87
C LEU A 176 12.03 -12.74 6.49
N VAL A 177 11.57 -11.61 5.99
CA VAL A 177 10.91 -11.49 4.69
C VAL A 177 11.72 -10.53 3.82
N PRO A 178 12.05 -10.89 2.56
CA PRO A 178 12.69 -9.97 1.65
C PRO A 178 11.88 -8.67 1.49
N SER A 179 12.52 -7.53 1.65
CA SER A 179 11.91 -6.21 1.41
C SER A 179 12.82 -5.39 0.52
N THR A 180 12.26 -4.84 -0.55
CA THR A 180 12.99 -3.96 -1.48
C THR A 180 12.78 -2.49 -1.18
N PHE A 181 11.82 -2.14 -0.33
CA PHE A 181 11.47 -0.76 0.02
C PHE A 181 11.15 -0.64 1.51
N THR A 182 11.45 0.53 2.08
CA THR A 182 11.04 0.89 3.45
C THR A 182 9.54 0.68 3.68
N THR A 183 8.74 1.09 2.68
CA THR A 183 7.28 0.89 2.65
C THR A 183 6.94 0.29 1.28
N PRO A 184 6.44 -0.95 1.21
CA PRO A 184 6.05 -1.60 -0.05
C PRO A 184 4.96 -0.84 -0.82
N GLU A 185 4.79 -1.12 -2.11
CA GLU A 185 3.63 -0.68 -2.88
C GLU A 185 2.33 -1.27 -2.29
N ALA A 186 1.20 -0.59 -2.48
CA ALA A 186 -0.06 -0.98 -1.85
C ALA A 186 -0.46 -2.45 -2.07
N PRO A 187 -0.33 -3.05 -3.26
CA PRO A 187 -0.61 -4.48 -3.45
C PRO A 187 0.23 -5.40 -2.57
N GLN A 188 1.53 -5.13 -2.50
CA GLN A 188 2.47 -5.92 -1.70
C GLN A 188 2.24 -5.71 -0.21
N LEU A 189 1.97 -4.47 0.22
CA LEU A 189 1.65 -4.16 1.61
C LEU A 189 0.40 -4.91 2.08
N GLN A 190 -0.69 -4.83 1.32
CA GLN A 190 -1.94 -5.49 1.70
C GLN A 190 -1.82 -7.03 1.65
N ALA A 191 -1.05 -7.58 0.71
CA ALA A 191 -0.74 -9.01 0.68
C ALA A 191 0.04 -9.46 1.91
N LEU A 192 1.07 -8.69 2.32
CA LEU A 192 1.85 -8.97 3.53
C LEU A 192 1.00 -8.88 4.80
N LEU A 193 0.15 -7.85 4.92
CA LEU A 193 -0.76 -7.73 6.06
C LEU A 193 -1.75 -8.90 6.10
N ALA A 194 -2.29 -9.35 4.95
CA ALA A 194 -3.15 -10.51 4.89
C ALA A 194 -2.43 -11.80 5.27
N LEU A 195 -1.19 -11.99 4.84
CA LEU A 195 -0.35 -13.11 5.25
C LEU A 195 -0.04 -13.06 6.76
N MET A 196 0.16 -11.87 7.32
CA MET A 196 0.34 -11.69 8.77
C MET A 196 -0.92 -12.11 9.54
N VAL A 197 -2.12 -11.71 9.07
CA VAL A 197 -3.39 -12.18 9.64
C VAL A 197 -3.50 -13.70 9.59
N GLU A 198 -3.18 -14.32 8.45
CA GLU A 198 -3.22 -15.78 8.27
C GLU A 198 -2.27 -16.50 9.24
N ARG A 199 -1.14 -15.88 9.59
CA ARG A 199 -0.15 -16.40 10.55
C ARG A 199 -0.42 -16.03 12.02
N GLY A 200 -1.58 -15.44 12.31
CA GLY A 200 -1.97 -15.11 13.68
C GLY A 200 -1.21 -13.92 14.27
N ILE A 201 -0.57 -13.08 13.46
CA ILE A 201 0.01 -11.81 13.92
C ILE A 201 -1.12 -10.90 14.39
N THR A 202 -0.85 -10.11 15.41
CA THR A 202 -1.82 -9.17 16.01
C THR A 202 -1.37 -7.71 15.91
N HIS A 203 -0.08 -7.44 15.97
CA HIS A 203 0.49 -6.09 15.99
C HIS A 203 1.59 -5.94 14.93
N VAL A 204 1.56 -4.84 14.19
CA VAL A 204 2.49 -4.59 13.09
C VAL A 204 3.00 -3.15 13.14
N PRO A 205 4.13 -2.86 13.80
CA PRO A 205 4.87 -1.64 13.57
C PRO A 205 5.33 -1.54 12.10
N ILE A 206 5.09 -0.38 11.48
CA ILE A 206 5.47 -0.12 10.08
C ILE A 206 6.10 1.27 9.93
N GLU A 207 7.27 1.31 9.28
CA GLU A 207 7.86 2.57 8.84
C GLU A 207 7.07 3.14 7.67
N VAL A 208 6.55 4.36 7.81
CA VAL A 208 5.79 5.06 6.78
C VAL A 208 6.60 6.25 6.27
N SER A 209 7.23 6.11 5.10
CA SER A 209 7.99 7.18 4.47
C SER A 209 7.06 8.25 3.86
N SER A 210 7.57 9.49 3.71
CA SER A 210 6.84 10.55 3.01
C SER A 210 6.52 10.17 1.56
N HIS A 211 7.45 9.51 0.86
CA HIS A 211 7.19 8.95 -0.47
C HIS A 211 6.02 7.96 -0.47
N ALA A 212 5.94 7.10 0.55
CA ALA A 212 4.85 6.13 0.64
C ALA A 212 3.48 6.80 0.85
N LEU A 213 3.44 7.88 1.62
CA LEU A 213 2.25 8.68 1.81
C LEU A 213 1.87 9.43 0.53
N ALA A 214 2.81 10.18 -0.06
CA ALA A 214 2.59 10.94 -1.28
C ALA A 214 2.21 10.07 -2.48
N LEU A 215 2.78 8.86 -2.59
CA LEU A 215 2.50 7.92 -3.68
C LEU A 215 1.33 6.97 -3.39
N GLY A 216 0.64 7.12 -2.26
CA GLY A 216 -0.53 6.31 -1.90
C GLY A 216 -0.22 4.85 -1.57
N ARG A 217 1.02 4.50 -1.23
CA ARG A 217 1.41 3.10 -0.94
C ARG A 217 0.73 2.53 0.30
N VAL A 218 0.39 3.38 1.25
CA VAL A 218 -0.33 3.01 2.47
C VAL A 218 -1.83 3.34 2.41
N SER A 219 -2.33 3.81 1.27
CA SER A 219 -3.76 4.01 1.06
C SER A 219 -4.52 2.68 1.21
N GLY A 220 -5.70 2.73 1.83
CA GLY A 220 -6.46 1.52 2.17
C GLY A 220 -5.97 0.79 3.43
N THR A 221 -4.96 1.31 4.12
CA THR A 221 -4.51 0.79 5.43
C THR A 221 -5.17 1.60 6.55
N ALA A 222 -5.87 0.92 7.46
CA ALA A 222 -6.32 1.49 8.71
C ALA A 222 -5.19 1.35 9.75
N PHE A 223 -4.82 2.46 10.39
CA PHE A 223 -3.80 2.45 11.44
C PHE A 223 -4.47 2.52 12.82
N ALA A 224 -4.08 1.63 13.72
CA ALA A 224 -4.45 1.72 15.13
C ALA A 224 -3.77 2.93 15.79
N VAL A 225 -2.51 3.19 15.43
CA VAL A 225 -1.74 4.34 15.90
C VAL A 225 -0.96 4.94 14.74
N GLY A 226 -0.98 6.28 14.61
CA GLY A 226 -0.07 7.07 13.81
C GLY A 226 0.92 7.79 14.71
N ALA A 227 2.22 7.60 14.47
CA ALA A 227 3.28 8.24 15.26
C ALA A 227 4.14 9.16 14.41
N PHE A 228 4.44 10.35 14.93
CA PHE A 228 5.37 11.32 14.33
C PHE A 228 6.60 11.50 15.25
N THR A 229 7.78 11.33 14.69
CA THR A 229 9.03 11.44 15.46
C THR A 229 9.65 12.84 15.39
N ASN A 230 9.88 13.36 14.19
CA ASN A 230 10.47 14.68 13.93
C ASN A 230 10.44 15.01 12.44
N LEU A 231 10.76 16.29 12.11
CA LEU A 231 11.04 16.70 10.75
C LEU A 231 12.27 17.60 10.68
N SER A 232 13.20 17.20 9.84
CA SER A 232 14.38 17.98 9.46
C SER A 232 14.58 17.90 7.95
N GLN A 233 15.54 18.64 7.41
CA GLN A 233 15.77 18.67 5.96
C GLN A 233 16.23 17.29 5.45
N ASP A 234 15.44 16.72 4.54
CA ASP A 234 15.71 15.47 3.83
C ASP A 234 14.79 15.36 2.58
N HIS A 235 15.10 14.49 1.65
CA HIS A 235 14.27 14.16 0.49
C HIS A 235 13.79 15.34 -0.37
N LEU A 236 14.57 16.44 -0.45
CA LEU A 236 14.27 17.59 -1.32
C LEU A 236 14.57 17.32 -2.81
N ASP A 237 15.05 16.15 -3.15
CA ASP A 237 15.09 15.58 -4.49
C ASP A 237 13.71 15.11 -4.99
N PHE A 238 12.80 14.81 -4.07
CA PHE A 238 11.42 14.38 -4.35
C PHE A 238 10.39 15.43 -3.96
N HIS A 239 10.54 16.07 -2.79
CA HIS A 239 9.67 17.12 -2.31
C HIS A 239 10.15 18.49 -2.74
N THR A 240 9.21 19.40 -3.08
CA THR A 240 9.56 20.73 -3.56
C THR A 240 10.22 21.60 -2.49
N ASP A 241 9.82 21.43 -1.23
CA ASP A 241 10.32 22.12 -0.06
C ASP A 241 9.95 21.38 1.23
N LEU A 242 10.28 21.98 2.39
CA LEU A 242 9.96 21.39 3.70
C LEU A 242 8.47 21.38 4.02
N GLU A 243 7.68 22.30 3.46
CA GLU A 243 6.22 22.33 3.65
C GLU A 243 5.57 21.16 2.89
N ASP A 244 5.97 20.90 1.64
CA ASP A 244 5.52 19.76 0.87
C ASP A 244 5.94 18.43 1.55
N TYR A 245 7.17 18.37 2.06
CA TYR A 245 7.66 17.23 2.82
C TYR A 245 6.87 16.98 4.10
N PHE A 246 6.54 18.05 4.83
CA PHE A 246 5.67 17.99 6.01
C PHE A 246 4.25 17.58 5.64
N ALA A 247 3.65 18.20 4.61
CA ALA A 247 2.30 17.89 4.15
C ALA A 247 2.16 16.40 3.79
N ALA A 248 3.17 15.82 3.14
CA ALA A 248 3.18 14.39 2.86
C ALA A 248 3.14 13.54 4.14
N LYS A 249 3.91 13.90 5.19
CA LYS A 249 3.88 13.16 6.48
C LYS A 249 2.59 13.39 7.25
N ALA A 250 2.04 14.59 7.20
CA ALA A 250 0.79 14.95 7.85
C ALA A 250 -0.41 14.10 7.36
N MET A 251 -0.31 13.52 6.16
CA MET A 251 -1.32 12.58 5.66
C MET A 251 -1.52 11.34 6.57
N LEU A 252 -0.57 10.99 7.43
CA LEU A 252 -0.78 9.89 8.40
C LEU A 252 -1.79 10.29 9.49
N PHE A 253 -2.03 11.59 9.68
CA PHE A 253 -2.87 12.21 10.71
C PHE A 253 -4.15 12.83 10.13
N ASP A 254 -4.57 12.41 8.94
CA ASP A 254 -5.78 12.90 8.26
C ASP A 254 -7.06 12.11 8.62
N GLY A 255 -7.03 11.37 9.73
CA GLY A 255 -8.12 10.52 10.20
C GLY A 255 -7.95 9.03 9.85
N ARG A 256 -6.86 8.64 9.20
CA ARG A 256 -6.56 7.22 8.92
C ARG A 256 -5.99 6.46 10.11
N ALA A 257 -5.54 7.16 11.14
CA ALA A 257 -5.09 6.60 12.41
C ALA A 257 -6.16 6.80 13.50
N SER A 258 -6.46 5.75 14.26
CA SER A 258 -7.45 5.80 15.36
C SER A 258 -6.92 6.53 16.59
N ALA A 259 -5.63 6.50 16.83
CA ALA A 259 -4.92 7.24 17.87
C ALA A 259 -3.65 7.86 17.28
N GLU A 260 -3.23 8.98 17.85
CA GLU A 260 -2.10 9.76 17.37
C GLU A 260 -1.10 10.00 18.49
N VAL A 261 0.19 9.80 18.20
CA VAL A 261 1.32 10.08 19.11
C VAL A 261 2.31 10.97 18.40
N VAL A 262 2.55 12.15 18.92
CA VAL A 262 3.35 13.17 18.24
C VAL A 262 4.44 13.70 19.15
N CYS A 263 5.71 13.60 18.71
CA CYS A 263 6.81 14.31 19.33
C CYS A 263 6.71 15.80 18.99
N ILE A 264 6.67 16.65 20.04
CA ILE A 264 6.45 18.10 19.91
C ILE A 264 7.72 18.92 20.14
N ASP A 265 8.88 18.29 20.13
CA ASP A 265 10.18 18.95 20.34
C ASP A 265 10.57 19.88 19.17
N ASP A 266 9.93 19.73 18.00
CA ASP A 266 10.08 20.62 16.87
C ASP A 266 8.74 21.31 16.48
N VAL A 267 8.86 22.41 15.74
CA VAL A 267 7.68 23.20 15.29
C VAL A 267 6.74 22.43 14.39
N TRP A 268 7.21 21.40 13.71
CA TRP A 268 6.42 20.59 12.80
C TRP A 268 5.51 19.63 13.57
N GLY A 269 6.03 18.98 14.62
CA GLY A 269 5.23 18.14 15.49
C GLY A 269 4.13 18.97 16.18
N GLN A 270 4.45 20.18 16.65
CA GLN A 270 3.45 21.07 17.27
C GLN A 270 2.26 21.38 16.34
N ARG A 271 2.47 21.43 15.02
CA ARG A 271 1.42 21.67 14.03
C ARG A 271 0.47 20.48 13.82
N LEU A 272 0.86 19.27 14.24
CA LEU A 272 0.03 18.05 14.14
C LEU A 272 -0.87 17.85 15.37
N VAL A 273 -0.67 18.61 16.44
CA VAL A 273 -1.41 18.42 17.69
C VAL A 273 -2.88 18.81 17.51
N THR A 274 -3.76 17.86 17.87
CA THR A 274 -5.22 18.04 17.94
C THR A 274 -5.71 17.67 19.35
N GLY A 275 -7.00 17.79 19.62
CA GLY A 275 -7.57 17.39 20.91
C GLY A 275 -7.46 15.90 21.22
N ASN A 276 -7.16 15.07 20.22
CA ASN A 276 -7.05 13.59 20.38
C ASN A 276 -5.59 13.09 20.29
N THR A 277 -4.62 14.01 20.23
CA THR A 277 -3.20 13.66 20.09
C THR A 277 -2.56 13.47 21.47
N THR A 278 -1.91 12.33 21.66
CA THR A 278 -0.95 12.13 22.77
C THR A 278 0.38 12.77 22.37
N THR A 279 0.84 13.73 23.14
CA THR A 279 2.10 14.41 22.88
C THR A 279 3.25 13.78 23.69
N VAL A 280 4.45 13.77 23.10
CA VAL A 280 5.70 13.29 23.71
C VAL A 280 6.73 14.38 23.56
N SER A 281 7.51 14.67 24.62
CA SER A 281 8.62 15.62 24.60
C SER A 281 9.77 15.16 25.50
N LEU A 282 10.99 15.45 25.06
CA LEU A 282 12.20 15.32 25.89
C LEU A 282 12.59 16.63 26.56
N THR A 283 12.02 17.77 26.15
CA THR A 283 12.49 19.11 26.53
C THR A 283 11.41 19.99 27.15
N GLY A 284 10.13 19.62 27.08
CA GLY A 284 9.01 20.44 27.51
C GLY A 284 7.86 19.66 28.10
N ASP A 285 6.79 20.39 28.46
CA ASP A 285 5.57 19.80 28.96
C ASP A 285 4.82 19.08 27.82
N ALA A 286 4.51 17.82 28.03
CA ALA A 286 3.77 16.96 27.12
C ALA A 286 2.85 16.02 27.90
N THR A 287 2.07 15.21 27.22
CA THR A 287 1.26 14.17 27.86
C THR A 287 2.14 13.10 28.49
N TRP A 288 3.31 12.87 27.87
CA TRP A 288 4.36 11.94 28.30
C TRP A 288 5.76 12.51 28.14
#